data_88233c70c54b2dc40132dd6185df9e91
#
_entry.id   88233c70c54b2dc40132dd6185df9e91
#
_cell.length_a   1.000
_cell.length_b   1.000
_cell.length_c   1.000
_cell.angle_alpha   90.00
_cell.angle_beta   90.00
_cell.angle_gamma   90.00
#
_symmetry.space_group_name_H-M   'P 1'
#
loop_
_entity.id
_entity.type
_entity.pdbx_description
1 polymer ?
#
loop_
_entity_poly.entity_id
_entity_poly.type
_entity_poly.pdbx_seq_one_letter_code
_entity_poly.pdbx_strand_id
1 'polypeptide(L)'
;MNVRGEIHLAAANGESRVVLIESPRFTIGRGAENSLCVQATVVSRSHAELIRVGANYLLRDLGSTNGSFVNGDRVTERMLND
;
A
#
# COMPACT_ATOMS: atom_id res chain seq x y z
N MET A 1 12.20 -6.98 -18.66
CA MET A 1 12.82 -6.40 -17.45
C MET A 1 11.80 -6.37 -16.34
N ASN A 2 12.15 -6.91 -15.19
CA ASN A 2 11.28 -6.87 -14.03
C ASN A 2 11.54 -5.60 -13.24
N VAL A 3 10.46 -4.87 -12.95
CA VAL A 3 10.53 -3.70 -12.08
C VAL A 3 10.11 -4.16 -10.69
N ARG A 4 10.95 -3.90 -9.71
CA ARG A 4 10.67 -4.19 -8.32
C ARG A 4 10.49 -2.90 -7.54
N GLY A 5 9.52 -2.89 -6.66
CA GLY A 5 9.31 -1.80 -5.74
C GLY A 5 9.56 -2.23 -4.31
N GLU A 6 10.02 -1.31 -3.49
CA GLU A 6 10.19 -1.51 -2.06
C GLU A 6 9.33 -0.49 -1.34
N ILE A 7 8.45 -0.96 -0.47
CA ILE A 7 7.55 -0.09 0.27
C ILE A 7 7.79 -0.25 1.75
N HIS A 8 7.89 0.89 2.44
CA HIS A 8 8.02 0.95 3.88
C HIS A 8 6.66 1.29 4.47
N LEU A 9 6.09 0.34 5.21
CA LEU A 9 4.81 0.51 5.86
C LEU A 9 5.03 0.78 7.34
N ALA A 10 4.39 1.82 7.86
CA ALA A 10 4.43 2.14 9.28
C ALA A 10 3.03 2.08 9.86
N ALA A 11 2.88 1.40 10.99
CA ALA A 11 1.62 1.34 11.73
C ALA A 11 1.62 2.36 12.86
N ALA A 12 0.41 2.70 13.33
CA ALA A 12 0.26 3.68 14.41
C ALA A 12 0.93 3.25 15.71
N ASN A 13 1.14 1.95 15.92
CA ASN A 13 1.82 1.42 17.11
C ASN A 13 3.34 1.48 17.05
N GLY A 14 3.92 2.06 16.00
CA GLY A 14 5.35 2.16 15.82
C GLY A 14 5.98 1.01 15.06
N GLU A 15 5.24 -0.03 14.75
CA GLU A 15 5.76 -1.12 13.91
C GLU A 15 5.99 -0.64 12.49
N SER A 16 7.07 -1.12 11.88
CA SER A 16 7.33 -0.84 10.47
C SER A 16 7.66 -2.14 9.75
N ARG A 17 7.38 -2.16 8.47
CA ARG A 17 7.58 -3.33 7.63
C ARG A 17 8.03 -2.89 6.24
N VAL A 18 9.02 -3.60 5.71
CA VAL A 18 9.48 -3.38 4.34
C VAL A 18 8.90 -4.51 3.49
N VAL A 19 8.25 -4.14 2.40
CA VAL A 19 7.62 -5.10 1.49
C VAL A 19 8.19 -4.91 0.09
N LEU A 20 8.61 -6.00 -0.52
CA LEU A 20 9.05 -6.01 -1.91
C LEU A 20 7.86 -6.29 -2.82
N ILE A 21 7.69 -5.45 -3.82
CA ILE A 21 6.60 -5.58 -4.78
C ILE A 21 7.17 -5.96 -6.13
N GLU A 22 6.79 -7.13 -6.62
CA GLU A 22 7.28 -7.66 -7.89
C GLU A 22 6.17 -7.85 -8.91
N SER A 23 4.92 -7.69 -8.51
CA SER A 23 3.76 -7.85 -9.39
C SER A 23 3.25 -6.50 -9.87
N PRO A 24 2.55 -6.47 -11.04
CA PRO A 24 2.02 -5.20 -11.57
C PRO A 24 0.90 -4.61 -10.71
N ARG A 25 0.26 -5.42 -9.89
CA ARG A 25 -0.77 -4.98 -8.97
C ARG A 25 -0.57 -5.65 -7.62
N PHE A 26 -0.61 -4.85 -6.56
CA PHE A 26 -0.38 -5.33 -5.20
C PHE A 26 -1.44 -4.73 -4.29
N THR A 27 -2.20 -5.57 -3.60
CA THR A 27 -3.29 -5.12 -2.75
C THR A 27 -2.94 -5.22 -1.27
N ILE A 28 -3.44 -4.28 -0.50
CA ILE A 28 -3.19 -4.17 0.94
C ILE A 28 -4.53 -4.08 1.65
N GLY A 29 -4.72 -4.86 2.69
CA GLY A 29 -5.92 -4.80 3.47
C GLY A 29 -5.97 -5.85 4.56
N ARG A 30 -7.04 -5.81 5.35
CA ARG A 30 -7.23 -6.77 6.43
C ARG A 30 -7.76 -8.10 5.93
N GLY A 31 -8.41 -8.12 4.78
CA GLY A 31 -8.94 -9.35 4.19
C GLY A 31 -7.83 -10.28 3.72
N ALA A 32 -8.05 -11.58 3.86
CA ALA A 32 -7.06 -12.59 3.52
C ALA A 32 -6.77 -12.68 2.02
N GLU A 33 -7.63 -12.13 1.19
CA GLU A 33 -7.49 -12.11 -0.26
C GLU A 33 -6.44 -11.11 -0.75
N ASN A 34 -5.99 -10.20 0.13
CA ASN A 34 -5.02 -9.18 -0.26
C ASN A 34 -3.61 -9.74 -0.42
N SER A 35 -2.82 -9.12 -1.29
CA SER A 35 -1.40 -9.46 -1.46
C SER A 35 -0.64 -9.32 -0.14
N LEU A 36 -0.95 -8.26 0.60
CA LEU A 36 -0.46 -8.07 1.96
C LEU A 36 -1.66 -7.98 2.90
N CYS A 37 -1.79 -8.97 3.76
CA CYS A 37 -2.86 -9.02 4.76
C CYS A 37 -2.34 -8.38 6.05
N VAL A 38 -2.96 -7.27 6.47
CA VAL A 38 -2.56 -6.55 7.69
C VAL A 38 -3.65 -6.71 8.74
N GLN A 39 -3.35 -7.44 9.80
CA GLN A 39 -4.29 -7.74 10.87
C GLN A 39 -4.33 -6.60 11.89
N ALA A 40 -4.95 -5.50 11.49
CA ALA A 40 -5.14 -4.35 12.37
C ALA A 40 -6.53 -3.78 12.17
N THR A 41 -7.20 -3.42 13.27
CA THR A 41 -8.59 -2.94 13.21
C THR A 41 -8.75 -1.64 12.43
N VAL A 42 -7.68 -0.82 12.38
CA VAL A 42 -7.69 0.45 11.65
C VAL A 42 -7.54 0.26 10.14
N VAL A 43 -7.22 -0.95 9.69
CA VAL A 43 -7.04 -1.26 8.27
C VAL A 43 -8.34 -1.84 7.74
N SER A 44 -8.86 -1.25 6.68
CA SER A 44 -10.07 -1.73 6.01
C SER A 44 -9.81 -3.06 5.31
N ARG A 45 -10.85 -3.85 5.09
CA ARG A 45 -10.73 -5.15 4.43
C ARG A 45 -10.03 -5.04 3.07
N SER A 46 -10.44 -4.06 2.25
CA SER A 46 -9.75 -3.67 1.02
C SER A 46 -9.33 -2.23 1.23
N HIS A 47 -8.08 -2.01 1.60
CA HIS A 47 -7.62 -0.70 2.05
C HIS A 47 -7.00 0.13 0.93
N ALA A 48 -6.03 -0.44 0.24
CA ALA A 48 -5.29 0.27 -0.79
C ALA A 48 -4.74 -0.71 -1.82
N GLU A 49 -4.35 -0.16 -2.97
CA GLU A 49 -3.66 -0.95 -3.98
C GLU A 49 -2.51 -0.16 -4.56
N LEU A 50 -1.54 -0.90 -5.07
CA LEU A 50 -0.40 -0.36 -5.80
C LEU A 50 -0.45 -0.92 -7.21
N ILE A 51 -0.41 -0.03 -8.18
CA ILE A 51 -0.46 -0.40 -9.59
C ILE A 51 0.81 0.12 -10.25
N ARG A 52 1.49 -0.76 -10.98
CA ARG A 52 2.69 -0.36 -11.70
C ARG A 52 2.32 0.48 -12.92
N VAL A 53 2.97 1.65 -13.01
CA VAL A 53 2.83 2.56 -14.15
C VAL A 53 4.24 2.86 -14.64
N GLY A 54 4.67 2.20 -15.71
CA GLY A 54 6.04 2.31 -16.19
C GLY A 54 7.03 1.78 -15.16
N ALA A 55 7.95 2.62 -14.73
CA ALA A 55 8.95 2.28 -13.72
C ALA A 55 8.51 2.67 -12.30
N ASN A 56 7.31 3.21 -12.14
CA ASN A 56 6.80 3.70 -10.87
C ASN A 56 5.58 2.91 -10.42
N TYR A 57 5.12 3.18 -9.20
CA TYR A 57 3.88 2.62 -8.68
C TYR A 57 2.91 3.72 -8.31
N LEU A 58 1.65 3.52 -8.65
CA LEU A 58 0.56 4.39 -8.24
C LEU A 58 -0.09 3.78 -7.01
N LEU A 59 -0.11 4.55 -5.91
CA LEU A 59 -0.86 4.17 -4.71
C LEU A 59 -2.28 4.71 -4.85
N ARG A 60 -3.26 3.85 -4.63
CA ARG A 60 -4.67 4.23 -4.66
C ARG A 60 -5.36 3.73 -3.40
N ASP A 61 -5.99 4.64 -2.66
CA ASP A 61 -6.85 4.26 -1.54
C ASP A 61 -8.17 3.72 -2.08
N LEU A 62 -8.62 2.60 -1.55
CA LEU A 62 -9.85 1.94 -2.02
C LEU A 62 -11.08 2.32 -1.17
N GLY A 63 -11.17 3.58 -0.78
CA GLY A 63 -12.26 4.06 0.05
C GLY A 63 -12.15 3.60 1.49
N SER A 64 -10.93 3.52 2.01
CA SER A 64 -10.71 3.05 3.37
C SER A 64 -11.33 3.98 4.41
N THR A 65 -11.70 3.40 5.55
CA THR A 65 -12.33 4.16 6.63
C THR A 65 -11.36 5.17 7.25
N ASN A 66 -10.11 4.77 7.45
CA ASN A 66 -9.13 5.60 8.16
C ASN A 66 -8.11 6.29 7.27
N GLY A 67 -8.14 6.02 5.96
CA GLY A 67 -7.28 6.67 4.99
C GLY A 67 -5.96 5.97 4.75
N SER A 68 -5.31 6.39 3.67
CA SER A 68 -3.96 5.99 3.31
C SER A 68 -3.08 7.24 3.34
N PHE A 69 -1.85 7.10 3.81
CA PHE A 69 -0.96 8.24 4.03
C PHE A 69 0.40 7.99 3.40
N VAL A 70 0.96 9.04 2.77
CA VAL A 70 2.31 9.02 2.23
C VAL A 70 3.06 10.18 2.87
N ASN A 71 4.13 9.87 3.61
CA ASN A 71 4.94 10.85 4.33
C ASN A 71 4.09 11.80 5.19
N GLY A 72 3.05 11.26 5.83
CA GLY A 72 2.16 12.02 6.70
C GLY A 72 0.99 12.70 6.00
N ASP A 73 0.96 12.73 4.68
CA ASP A 73 -0.12 13.34 3.92
C ASP A 73 -1.17 12.30 3.55
N ARG A 74 -2.43 12.58 3.85
CA ARG A 74 -3.52 11.70 3.44
C ARG A 74 -3.72 11.81 1.94
N VAL A 75 -3.77 10.66 1.27
CA VAL A 75 -3.90 10.62 -0.19
C VAL A 75 -5.04 9.71 -0.59
N THR A 76 -5.70 10.05 -1.70
CA THR A 76 -6.63 9.15 -2.37
C THR A 76 -5.90 8.42 -3.49
N GLU A 77 -4.95 9.10 -4.10
CA GLU A 77 -4.14 8.54 -5.18
C GLU A 77 -2.85 9.34 -5.28
N ARG A 78 -1.73 8.65 -5.38
CA ARG A 78 -0.43 9.31 -5.53
C ARG A 78 0.56 8.41 -6.26
N MET A 79 1.27 8.99 -7.21
CA MET A 79 2.40 8.31 -7.85
C MET A 79 3.58 8.29 -6.89
N LEU A 80 4.13 7.09 -6.65
CA LEU A 80 5.29 6.91 -5.78
C LEU A 80 6.55 6.88 -6.63
N ASN A 81 7.47 7.77 -6.33
CA ASN A 81 8.77 7.85 -6.98
C ASN A 81 9.88 7.62 -5.96
N ASP A 82 10.99 7.13 -6.44
CA ASP A 82 12.18 6.98 -5.59
C ASP A 82 12.81 8.34 -5.28
#